data_2a2b92fea7d0e7704cefa64fd46785e1
#
_entry.id   2a2b92fea7d0e7704cefa64fd46785e1
#
_cell.length_a   1.000
_cell.length_b   1.000
_cell.length_c   1.000
_cell.angle_alpha   90.00
_cell.angle_beta   90.00
_cell.angle_gamma   90.00
#
_symmetry.space_group_name_H-M   'P 1'
#
loop_
_entity.id
_entity.type
_entity.pdbx_description
1 polymer ?
#
loop_
_entity_poly.entity_id
_entity_poly.type
_entity_poly.pdbx_seq_one_letter_code
_entity_poly.pdbx_strand_id
1 'polypeptide(L)'
;MNISFVCVEDGITALGFRKMVSLVKSIHPSTEACYIPLTNQYNPLRFLLKPGEHDRIYSDADLNSIASHLAKSDLVCFSSMTAYSDLTKEIIQLVKKTNPKTYIIWGGIHPIVHPEDAIEYPDAICTGEGETSFKLFLSSFKKGEDYTSTKNFWFNNNGKIIKNDFLPLHTSEEMEKFPFMSYAEDYELIYKQDKGFVPTTTNDYLSSFGLGNTYDTIWSIGCPYKCTYCANNKFIENDKDYRKLRHPSVDYVIAEVKEVL
;
A
#
# COMPACT_ATOMS: atom_id res chain seq x y z
N MET A 1 5.56 17.35 -9.86
CA MET A 1 5.10 15.95 -9.90
C MET A 1 4.31 15.69 -8.63
N ASN A 2 3.06 15.30 -8.76
CA ASN A 2 2.17 14.95 -7.66
C ASN A 2 2.12 13.42 -7.50
N ILE A 3 2.19 12.94 -6.28
CA ILE A 3 2.14 11.50 -5.97
C ILE A 3 0.99 11.24 -5.03
N SER A 4 0.11 10.29 -5.37
CA SER A 4 -0.91 9.75 -4.48
C SER A 4 -0.58 8.30 -4.11
N PHE A 5 -0.40 8.03 -2.83
CA PHE A 5 -0.40 6.68 -2.29
C PHE A 5 -1.81 6.28 -1.89
N VAL A 6 -2.27 5.11 -2.31
CA VAL A 6 -3.66 4.67 -2.15
C VAL A 6 -3.72 3.34 -1.43
N CYS A 7 -4.38 3.32 -0.29
CA CYS A 7 -4.68 2.11 0.47
C CYS A 7 -6.11 1.67 0.19
N VAL A 8 -6.28 0.45 -0.32
CA VAL A 8 -7.58 -0.19 -0.53
C VAL A 8 -7.68 -1.38 0.40
N GLU A 9 -8.12 -1.13 1.64
CA GLU A 9 -8.19 -2.14 2.71
C GLU A 9 -9.29 -1.79 3.73
N ASP A 10 -9.57 -2.71 4.65
CA ASP A 10 -10.42 -2.42 5.80
C ASP A 10 -9.74 -1.42 6.73
N GLY A 11 -10.33 -0.25 6.86
CA GLY A 11 -9.83 0.80 7.73
C GLY A 11 -8.59 1.52 7.19
N ILE A 12 -7.89 2.19 8.12
CA ILE A 12 -6.74 3.05 7.84
C ILE A 12 -5.47 2.59 8.58
N THR A 13 -5.41 1.30 8.95
CA THR A 13 -4.36 0.75 9.82
C THR A 13 -3.30 -0.07 9.08
N ALA A 14 -3.28 -0.05 7.76
CA ALA A 14 -2.35 -0.81 6.93
C ALA A 14 -0.88 -0.40 7.20
N LEU A 15 -0.19 -1.15 8.07
CA LEU A 15 1.15 -0.79 8.57
C LEU A 15 2.20 -0.67 7.47
N GLY A 16 2.23 -1.62 6.52
CA GLY A 16 3.17 -1.58 5.39
C GLY A 16 2.95 -0.36 4.51
N PHE A 17 1.68 0.02 4.28
CA PHE A 17 1.32 1.23 3.55
C PHE A 17 1.81 2.48 4.28
N ARG A 18 1.56 2.60 5.59
CA ARG A 18 2.00 3.74 6.41
C ARG A 18 3.50 3.90 6.41
N LYS A 19 4.25 2.81 6.57
CA LYS A 19 5.73 2.84 6.46
C LYS A 19 6.18 3.40 5.11
N MET A 20 5.57 2.95 4.02
CA MET A 20 5.89 3.45 2.67
C MET A 20 5.53 4.93 2.51
N VAL A 21 4.38 5.38 3.01
CA VAL A 21 3.97 6.79 2.96
C VAL A 21 4.97 7.66 3.73
N SER A 22 5.30 7.31 4.99
CA SER A 22 6.27 8.05 5.79
C SER A 22 7.63 8.15 5.09
N LEU A 23 8.09 7.04 4.49
CA LEU A 23 9.31 7.01 3.71
C LEU A 23 9.27 7.96 2.50
N VAL A 24 8.19 7.88 1.72
CA VAL A 24 8.09 8.69 0.50
C VAL A 24 7.89 10.17 0.84
N LYS A 25 7.13 10.50 1.87
CA LYS A 25 7.00 11.87 2.40
C LYS A 25 8.35 12.49 2.76
N SER A 26 9.26 11.70 3.37
CA SER A 26 10.59 12.20 3.74
C SER A 26 11.46 12.60 2.53
N ILE A 27 11.18 12.04 1.34
CA ILE A 27 11.95 12.32 0.10
C ILE A 27 11.13 13.08 -0.95
N HIS A 28 9.82 13.17 -0.79
CA HIS A 28 8.88 13.87 -1.66
C HIS A 28 7.71 14.46 -0.87
N PRO A 29 7.88 15.65 -0.26
CA PRO A 29 6.92 16.25 0.66
C PRO A 29 5.51 16.49 0.12
N SER A 30 5.33 16.65 -1.20
CA SER A 30 4.03 16.84 -1.85
C SER A 30 3.23 15.56 -2.09
N THR A 31 3.64 14.42 -1.48
CA THR A 31 2.89 13.17 -1.54
C THR A 31 1.64 13.25 -0.65
N GLU A 32 0.51 12.75 -1.14
CA GLU A 32 -0.70 12.51 -0.34
C GLU A 32 -0.91 11.01 -0.08
N ALA A 33 -1.59 10.70 1.02
CA ALA A 33 -2.02 9.35 1.36
C ALA A 33 -3.55 9.27 1.30
N CYS A 34 -4.09 8.42 0.45
CA CYS A 34 -5.52 8.26 0.21
C CYS A 34 -5.99 6.90 0.73
N TYR A 35 -6.91 6.91 1.68
CA TYR A 35 -7.53 5.70 2.20
C TYR A 35 -8.91 5.50 1.55
N ILE A 36 -9.14 4.29 1.03
CA ILE A 36 -10.42 3.84 0.49
C ILE A 36 -10.90 2.70 1.39
N PRO A 37 -11.53 3.02 2.54
CA PRO A 37 -11.86 2.03 3.56
C PRO A 37 -13.08 1.20 3.17
N LEU A 38 -13.04 -0.07 3.54
CA LEU A 38 -14.11 -1.03 3.35
C LEU A 38 -14.86 -1.32 4.66
N THR A 39 -14.53 -0.63 5.74
CA THR A 39 -14.99 -0.86 7.12
C THR A 39 -16.49 -0.73 7.35
N ASN A 40 -17.22 -0.04 6.49
CA ASN A 40 -18.68 0.01 6.61
C ASN A 40 -19.36 -1.35 6.33
N GLN A 41 -18.58 -2.37 5.92
CA GLN A 41 -19.08 -3.74 5.71
C GLN A 41 -19.08 -4.58 6.99
N TYR A 42 -18.23 -4.28 7.96
CA TYR A 42 -18.15 -5.03 9.21
C TYR A 42 -19.20 -4.57 10.23
N ASN A 43 -20.45 -4.65 9.85
CA ASN A 43 -21.52 -4.73 10.84
C ASN A 43 -21.73 -6.22 11.17
N PRO A 44 -21.31 -6.72 12.36
CA PRO A 44 -21.49 -8.13 12.71
C PRO A 44 -22.93 -8.60 12.64
N LEU A 45 -23.90 -7.69 12.92
CA LEU A 45 -25.31 -7.98 12.82
C LEU A 45 -25.73 -8.17 11.36
N ARG A 46 -25.20 -7.37 10.42
CA ARG A 46 -25.48 -7.51 9.00
C ARG A 46 -24.93 -8.82 8.44
N PHE A 47 -23.71 -9.19 8.82
CA PHE A 47 -23.09 -10.46 8.45
C PHE A 47 -23.88 -11.68 8.93
N LEU A 48 -24.46 -11.60 10.15
CA LEU A 48 -25.32 -12.64 10.71
C LEU A 48 -26.71 -12.70 10.05
N LEU A 49 -27.26 -11.56 9.67
CA LEU A 49 -28.62 -11.47 9.12
C LEU A 49 -28.68 -11.68 7.60
N LYS A 50 -27.59 -11.43 6.87
CA LYS A 50 -27.49 -11.55 5.42
C LYS A 50 -26.17 -12.22 5.00
N PRO A 51 -25.93 -13.47 5.36
CA PRO A 51 -24.74 -14.20 4.95
C PRO A 51 -24.73 -14.38 3.43
N GLY A 52 -23.68 -13.86 2.77
CA GLY A 52 -23.49 -14.03 1.32
C GLY A 52 -23.97 -12.87 0.44
N GLU A 53 -24.60 -11.83 0.97
CA GLU A 53 -24.79 -10.59 0.23
C GLU A 53 -23.49 -9.75 0.27
N HIS A 54 -22.66 -9.88 -0.76
CA HIS A 54 -21.57 -8.95 -1.03
C HIS A 54 -22.11 -7.73 -1.76
N ASP A 55 -22.77 -6.82 -1.03
CA ASP A 55 -23.16 -5.55 -1.62
C ASP A 55 -21.88 -4.81 -2.08
N ARG A 56 -21.92 -4.34 -3.33
CA ARG A 56 -20.92 -3.42 -3.84
C ARG A 56 -20.90 -2.19 -2.95
N ILE A 57 -19.78 -1.92 -2.28
CA ILE A 57 -19.64 -0.85 -1.27
C ILE A 57 -19.78 0.52 -1.90
N TYR A 58 -19.09 0.70 -3.02
CA TYR A 58 -19.01 1.95 -3.75
C TYR A 58 -19.87 1.88 -5.00
N SER A 59 -20.72 2.89 -5.17
CA SER A 59 -21.48 3.10 -6.40
C SER A 59 -20.56 3.48 -7.57
N ASP A 60 -21.06 3.42 -8.79
CA ASP A 60 -20.32 3.92 -9.96
C ASP A 60 -19.96 5.40 -9.82
N ALA A 61 -20.81 6.20 -9.17
CA ALA A 61 -20.53 7.61 -8.88
C ALA A 61 -19.35 7.78 -7.91
N ASP A 62 -19.29 6.95 -6.86
CA ASP A 62 -18.16 6.94 -5.91
C ASP A 62 -16.87 6.56 -6.61
N LEU A 63 -16.88 5.49 -7.39
CA LEU A 63 -15.68 5.03 -8.10
C LEU A 63 -15.19 6.03 -9.14
N ASN A 64 -16.08 6.70 -9.85
CA ASN A 64 -15.72 7.78 -10.76
C ASN A 64 -15.18 9.00 -10.00
N SER A 65 -15.70 9.32 -8.82
CA SER A 65 -15.17 10.38 -7.94
C SER A 65 -13.75 10.04 -7.47
N ILE A 66 -13.52 8.81 -7.00
CA ILE A 66 -12.20 8.31 -6.61
C ILE A 66 -11.22 8.42 -7.79
N ALA A 67 -11.59 7.87 -8.94
CA ALA A 67 -10.75 7.89 -10.13
C ALA A 67 -10.43 9.31 -10.60
N SER A 68 -11.41 10.22 -10.57
CA SER A 68 -11.22 11.62 -10.95
C SER A 68 -10.28 12.38 -10.02
N HIS A 69 -10.26 12.04 -8.73
CA HIS A 69 -9.29 12.60 -7.80
C HIS A 69 -7.89 12.09 -8.10
N LEU A 70 -7.71 10.77 -8.17
CA LEU A 70 -6.41 10.12 -8.36
C LEU A 70 -5.78 10.45 -9.73
N ALA A 71 -6.61 10.60 -10.77
CA ALA A 71 -6.16 10.95 -12.12
C ALA A 71 -5.52 12.35 -12.24
N LYS A 72 -5.56 13.17 -11.18
CA LYS A 72 -4.86 14.47 -11.12
C LYS A 72 -3.38 14.30 -10.77
N SER A 73 -2.98 13.13 -10.27
CA SER A 73 -1.60 12.84 -9.91
C SER A 73 -0.81 12.30 -11.09
N ASP A 74 0.48 12.63 -11.11
CA ASP A 74 1.42 12.12 -12.12
C ASP A 74 1.74 10.64 -11.86
N LEU A 75 1.79 10.25 -10.57
CA LEU A 75 2.07 8.91 -10.10
C LEU A 75 1.07 8.50 -9.03
N VAL A 76 0.42 7.34 -9.21
CA VAL A 76 -0.48 6.74 -8.23
C VAL A 76 0.06 5.37 -7.82
N CYS A 77 0.22 5.18 -6.50
CA CYS A 77 0.79 3.96 -5.92
C CYS A 77 -0.26 3.26 -5.06
N PHE A 78 -0.84 2.17 -5.57
CA PHE A 78 -1.81 1.37 -4.83
C PHE A 78 -1.12 0.38 -3.89
N SER A 79 -1.75 0.13 -2.75
CA SER A 79 -1.44 -0.96 -1.83
C SER A 79 -2.72 -1.67 -1.43
N SER A 80 -2.76 -2.99 -1.61
CA SER A 80 -3.89 -3.80 -1.18
C SER A 80 -3.53 -5.25 -0.90
N MET A 81 -4.37 -5.90 -0.09
CA MET A 81 -4.37 -7.34 0.08
C MET A 81 -5.21 -8.02 -1.02
N THR A 82 -5.07 -9.35 -1.16
CA THR A 82 -5.79 -10.13 -2.19
C THR A 82 -7.31 -10.02 -2.05
N ALA A 83 -7.83 -9.90 -0.84
CA ALA A 83 -9.26 -9.73 -0.60
C ALA A 83 -9.86 -8.47 -1.25
N TYR A 84 -9.03 -7.47 -1.55
CA TYR A 84 -9.46 -6.18 -2.12
C TYR A 84 -8.95 -5.96 -3.54
N SER A 85 -8.38 -7.01 -4.15
CA SER A 85 -7.77 -6.90 -5.47
C SER A 85 -8.75 -6.50 -6.56
N ASP A 86 -9.97 -7.02 -6.55
CA ASP A 86 -10.95 -6.73 -7.60
C ASP A 86 -11.37 -5.26 -7.58
N LEU A 87 -11.61 -4.68 -6.40
CA LEU A 87 -11.87 -3.25 -6.28
C LEU A 87 -10.66 -2.41 -6.73
N THR A 88 -9.46 -2.85 -6.36
CA THR A 88 -8.22 -2.17 -6.77
C THR A 88 -8.07 -2.17 -8.30
N LYS A 89 -8.32 -3.30 -8.95
CA LYS A 89 -8.30 -3.44 -10.42
C LYS A 89 -9.29 -2.49 -11.08
N GLU A 90 -10.52 -2.44 -10.56
CA GLU A 90 -11.58 -1.56 -11.07
C GLU A 90 -11.17 -0.08 -10.97
N ILE A 91 -10.63 0.35 -9.82
CA ILE A 91 -10.16 1.72 -9.63
C ILE A 91 -9.00 2.04 -10.57
N ILE A 92 -8.01 1.14 -10.72
CA ILE A 92 -6.89 1.31 -11.65
C ILE A 92 -7.39 1.54 -13.09
N GLN A 93 -8.32 0.71 -13.55
CA GLN A 93 -8.91 0.84 -14.90
C GLN A 93 -9.62 2.19 -15.08
N LEU A 94 -10.38 2.63 -14.08
CA LEU A 94 -11.07 3.91 -14.12
C LEU A 94 -10.10 5.09 -14.11
N VAL A 95 -9.03 5.05 -13.33
CA VAL A 95 -7.96 6.07 -13.35
C VAL A 95 -7.32 6.14 -14.73
N LYS A 96 -6.94 4.99 -15.31
CA LYS A 96 -6.38 4.92 -16.66
C LYS A 96 -7.34 5.43 -17.74
N LYS A 97 -8.62 5.14 -17.62
CA LYS A 97 -9.66 5.65 -18.51
C LYS A 97 -9.81 7.17 -18.40
N THR A 98 -9.70 7.72 -17.18
CA THR A 98 -9.85 9.15 -16.91
C THR A 98 -8.61 9.94 -17.37
N ASN A 99 -7.42 9.44 -17.06
CA ASN A 99 -6.15 10.02 -17.50
C ASN A 99 -5.13 8.92 -17.84
N PRO A 100 -4.99 8.57 -19.12
CA PRO A 100 -4.04 7.51 -19.55
C PRO A 100 -2.57 7.84 -19.24
N LYS A 101 -2.24 9.11 -18.95
CA LYS A 101 -0.86 9.54 -18.66
C LYS A 101 -0.46 9.31 -17.20
N THR A 102 -1.42 9.17 -16.29
CA THR A 102 -1.13 8.84 -14.89
C THR A 102 -0.37 7.51 -14.83
N TYR A 103 0.84 7.55 -14.28
CA TYR A 103 1.62 6.32 -14.09
C TYR A 103 1.13 5.60 -12.84
N ILE A 104 0.88 4.29 -12.94
CA ILE A 104 0.30 3.52 -11.86
C ILE A 104 1.23 2.40 -11.43
N ILE A 105 1.50 2.33 -10.13
CA ILE A 105 2.21 1.22 -9.47
C ILE A 105 1.25 0.53 -8.50
N TRP A 106 1.31 -0.79 -8.46
CA TRP A 106 0.57 -1.56 -7.47
C TRP A 106 1.52 -2.39 -6.61
N GLY A 107 1.53 -2.15 -5.31
CA GLY A 107 2.26 -2.87 -4.28
C GLY A 107 1.32 -3.51 -3.24
N GLY A 108 1.89 -3.95 -2.13
CA GLY A 108 1.17 -4.68 -1.09
C GLY A 108 1.18 -6.19 -1.31
N ILE A 109 0.36 -6.91 -0.58
CA ILE A 109 0.40 -8.37 -0.53
C ILE A 109 -0.03 -9.01 -1.86
N HIS A 110 -1.06 -8.47 -2.52
CA HIS A 110 -1.60 -9.09 -3.72
C HIS A 110 -0.58 -9.20 -4.86
N PRO A 111 0.16 -8.14 -5.27
CA PRO A 111 1.19 -8.25 -6.30
C PRO A 111 2.36 -9.18 -5.95
N ILE A 112 2.62 -9.41 -4.66
CA ILE A 112 3.66 -10.35 -4.23
C ILE A 112 3.18 -11.80 -4.38
N VAL A 113 1.92 -12.05 -4.04
CA VAL A 113 1.34 -13.42 -4.05
C VAL A 113 0.85 -13.82 -5.45
N HIS A 114 0.28 -12.88 -6.19
CA HIS A 114 -0.30 -13.08 -7.53
C HIS A 114 0.23 -12.06 -8.54
N PRO A 115 1.56 -12.04 -8.82
CA PRO A 115 2.16 -11.01 -9.66
C PRO A 115 1.68 -11.04 -11.11
N GLU A 116 1.39 -12.24 -11.65
CA GLU A 116 0.90 -12.41 -13.03
C GLU A 116 -0.49 -11.79 -13.22
N ASP A 117 -1.38 -11.93 -12.22
CA ASP A 117 -2.70 -11.32 -12.24
C ASP A 117 -2.61 -9.80 -12.03
N ALA A 118 -1.76 -9.37 -11.09
CA ALA A 118 -1.66 -7.96 -10.75
C ALA A 118 -1.08 -7.09 -11.87
N ILE A 119 -0.07 -7.59 -12.62
CA ILE A 119 0.65 -6.79 -13.64
C ILE A 119 -0.21 -6.43 -14.86
N GLU A 120 -1.34 -7.08 -15.06
CA GLU A 120 -2.21 -6.82 -16.22
C GLU A 120 -2.86 -5.42 -16.18
N TYR A 121 -2.96 -4.79 -15.03
CA TYR A 121 -3.74 -3.57 -14.81
C TYR A 121 -2.90 -2.29 -14.73
N PRO A 122 -1.82 -2.20 -13.92
CA PRO A 122 -0.98 -1.02 -13.77
C PRO A 122 0.18 -0.99 -14.79
N ASP A 123 0.96 0.09 -14.76
CA ASP A 123 2.22 0.20 -15.51
C ASP A 123 3.34 -0.60 -14.85
N ALA A 124 3.28 -0.77 -13.52
CA ALA A 124 4.27 -1.56 -12.78
C ALA A 124 3.67 -2.15 -11.49
N ILE A 125 4.29 -3.23 -11.02
CA ILE A 125 4.00 -3.81 -9.70
C ILE A 125 5.29 -3.93 -8.89
N CYS A 126 5.15 -3.82 -7.56
CA CYS A 126 6.23 -4.12 -6.62
C CYS A 126 6.01 -5.52 -6.04
N THR A 127 6.94 -6.44 -6.30
CA THR A 127 6.84 -7.86 -5.93
C THR A 127 7.72 -8.26 -4.74
N GLY A 128 8.43 -7.30 -4.13
CA GLY A 128 9.32 -7.50 -2.98
C GLY A 128 9.21 -6.36 -1.96
N GLU A 129 10.22 -6.23 -1.10
CA GLU A 129 10.30 -5.09 -0.17
C GLU A 129 10.40 -3.77 -0.95
N GLY A 130 9.50 -2.83 -0.64
CA GLY A 130 9.31 -1.63 -1.44
C GLY A 130 10.26 -0.48 -1.09
N GLU A 131 10.78 -0.43 0.13
CA GLU A 131 11.40 0.77 0.71
C GLU A 131 12.61 1.28 -0.10
N THR A 132 13.57 0.43 -0.36
CA THR A 132 14.76 0.80 -1.16
C THR A 132 14.45 0.84 -2.66
N SER A 133 13.73 -0.15 -3.15
CA SER A 133 13.41 -0.25 -4.58
C SER A 133 12.55 0.92 -5.06
N PHE A 134 11.58 1.38 -4.26
CA PHE A 134 10.78 2.54 -4.63
C PHE A 134 11.59 3.84 -4.66
N LYS A 135 12.56 4.02 -3.74
CA LYS A 135 13.49 5.18 -3.79
C LYS A 135 14.29 5.18 -5.09
N LEU A 136 14.82 4.03 -5.50
CA LEU A 136 15.57 3.89 -6.75
C LEU A 136 14.68 4.20 -7.96
N PHE A 137 13.50 3.57 -8.02
CA PHE A 137 12.51 3.86 -9.05
C PHE A 137 12.19 5.34 -9.12
N LEU A 138 11.81 5.96 -8.00
CA LEU A 138 11.37 7.35 -7.95
C LEU A 138 12.49 8.32 -8.38
N SER A 139 13.74 8.01 -8.03
CA SER A 139 14.90 8.81 -8.45
C SER A 139 15.06 8.84 -9.96
N SER A 140 15.04 7.68 -10.63
CA SER A 140 15.16 7.57 -12.08
C SER A 140 13.92 8.13 -12.79
N PHE A 141 12.73 7.82 -12.27
CA PHE A 141 11.46 8.31 -12.81
C PHE A 141 11.38 9.86 -12.85
N LYS A 142 11.79 10.52 -11.75
CA LYS A 142 11.84 11.99 -11.67
C LYS A 142 12.79 12.63 -12.68
N LYS A 143 13.89 11.96 -13.00
CA LYS A 143 14.90 12.44 -13.93
C LYS A 143 14.58 12.12 -15.39
N GLY A 144 13.56 11.28 -15.64
CA GLY A 144 13.29 10.76 -16.97
C GLY A 144 14.35 9.75 -17.45
N GLU A 145 15.11 9.16 -16.52
CA GLU A 145 16.07 8.09 -16.79
C GLU A 145 15.35 6.75 -16.92
N ASP A 146 16.05 5.73 -17.44
CA ASP A 146 15.50 4.37 -17.47
C ASP A 146 15.33 3.81 -16.05
N TYR A 147 14.09 3.52 -15.69
CA TYR A 147 13.69 2.92 -14.42
C TYR A 147 13.25 1.46 -14.57
N THR A 148 13.17 0.94 -15.82
CA THR A 148 12.59 -0.39 -16.09
C THR A 148 13.47 -1.56 -15.62
N SER A 149 14.72 -1.27 -15.22
CA SER A 149 15.65 -2.23 -14.60
C SER A 149 15.60 -2.26 -13.06
N THR A 150 14.68 -1.51 -12.43
CA THR A 150 14.57 -1.44 -10.97
C THR A 150 14.20 -2.81 -10.40
N LYS A 151 15.04 -3.36 -9.53
CA LYS A 151 14.80 -4.64 -8.84
C LYS A 151 13.58 -4.56 -7.93
N ASN A 152 12.97 -5.69 -7.62
CA ASN A 152 11.68 -5.86 -6.94
C ASN A 152 10.47 -5.34 -7.72
N PHE A 153 10.67 -4.83 -8.96
CA PHE A 153 9.58 -4.37 -9.81
C PHE A 153 9.42 -5.22 -11.07
N TRP A 154 8.17 -5.44 -11.45
CA TRP A 154 7.81 -5.83 -12.80
C TRP A 154 7.17 -4.64 -13.49
N PHE A 155 7.46 -4.49 -14.79
CA PHE A 155 6.94 -3.39 -15.60
C PHE A 155 6.12 -3.92 -16.77
N ASN A 156 4.98 -3.30 -17.03
CA ASN A 156 4.17 -3.55 -18.21
C ASN A 156 4.45 -2.46 -19.25
N ASN A 157 5.32 -2.77 -20.18
CA ASN A 157 5.64 -1.88 -21.29
C ASN A 157 4.80 -2.23 -22.51
N ASN A 158 3.58 -1.68 -22.59
CA ASN A 158 2.64 -1.92 -23.69
C ASN A 158 2.37 -3.41 -23.97
N GLY A 159 2.14 -4.18 -22.92
CA GLY A 159 1.88 -5.63 -22.99
C GLY A 159 3.15 -6.50 -22.95
N LYS A 160 4.34 -5.92 -23.06
CA LYS A 160 5.59 -6.64 -22.83
C LYS A 160 5.97 -6.52 -21.35
N ILE A 161 5.90 -7.64 -20.64
CA ILE A 161 6.24 -7.68 -19.22
C ILE A 161 7.75 -7.85 -19.03
N ILE A 162 8.36 -6.92 -18.30
CA ILE A 162 9.75 -6.95 -17.84
C ILE A 162 9.73 -7.38 -16.38
N LYS A 163 10.31 -8.54 -16.08
CA LYS A 163 10.41 -9.09 -14.72
C LYS A 163 11.83 -8.92 -14.22
N ASN A 164 12.03 -8.16 -13.16
CA ASN A 164 13.34 -7.98 -12.58
C ASN A 164 13.53 -8.85 -11.33
N ASP A 165 14.80 -9.14 -11.04
CA ASP A 165 15.22 -9.87 -9.84
C ASP A 165 14.92 -9.08 -8.55
N PHE A 166 15.03 -9.76 -7.42
CA PHE A 166 14.88 -9.15 -6.10
C PHE A 166 16.15 -8.43 -5.65
N LEU A 167 15.97 -7.36 -4.87
CA LEU A 167 17.02 -6.84 -3.98
C LEU A 167 17.21 -7.81 -2.81
N PRO A 168 18.40 -7.84 -2.20
CA PRO A 168 18.58 -8.46 -0.89
C PRO A 168 17.58 -7.88 0.12
N LEU A 169 17.09 -8.71 1.03
CA LEU A 169 16.24 -8.26 2.14
C LEU A 169 16.98 -7.26 3.02
N HIS A 170 16.26 -6.26 3.55
CA HIS A 170 16.88 -5.28 4.44
C HIS A 170 17.46 -5.94 5.70
N THR A 171 18.64 -5.53 6.11
CA THR A 171 19.20 -5.91 7.41
C THR A 171 18.51 -5.16 8.55
N SER A 172 18.73 -5.60 9.79
CA SER A 172 18.22 -4.90 10.97
C SER A 172 18.69 -3.44 11.02
N GLU A 173 19.95 -3.19 10.70
CA GLU A 173 20.55 -1.86 10.68
C GLU A 173 20.01 -0.96 9.55
N GLU A 174 19.61 -1.56 8.42
CA GLU A 174 18.98 -0.84 7.33
C GLU A 174 17.54 -0.44 7.69
N MET A 175 16.83 -1.29 8.43
CA MET A 175 15.48 -0.98 8.90
C MET A 175 15.43 0.24 9.83
N GLU A 176 16.50 0.50 10.61
CA GLU A 176 16.62 1.67 11.49
C GLU A 176 16.80 3.00 10.74
N LYS A 177 17.12 2.96 9.45
CA LYS A 177 17.28 4.16 8.62
C LYS A 177 15.97 4.65 8.02
N PHE A 178 14.89 3.89 8.19
CA PHE A 178 13.56 4.30 7.72
C PHE A 178 12.89 5.20 8.76
N PRO A 179 12.11 6.20 8.31
CA PRO A 179 11.36 7.05 9.23
C PRO A 179 10.33 6.24 10.01
N PHE A 180 9.97 6.71 11.19
CA PHE A 180 8.84 6.16 11.95
C PHE A 180 7.54 6.31 11.18
N MET A 181 6.57 5.46 11.48
CA MET A 181 5.23 5.62 10.93
C MET A 181 4.57 6.84 11.55
N SER A 182 3.90 7.62 10.70
CA SER A 182 3.10 8.77 11.14
C SER A 182 1.62 8.46 11.08
N TYR A 183 0.84 9.18 11.88
CA TYR A 183 -0.61 9.08 12.00
C TYR A 183 -1.22 10.47 12.13
N ALA A 184 -2.45 10.64 11.62
CA ALA A 184 -3.23 11.88 11.72
C ALA A 184 -2.55 13.11 11.08
N GLU A 185 -1.88 12.91 9.97
CA GLU A 185 -1.15 13.95 9.26
C GLU A 185 -2.05 14.70 8.26
N ASP A 186 -1.72 15.95 7.98
CA ASP A 186 -2.47 16.83 7.07
C ASP A 186 -2.60 16.28 5.64
N TYR A 187 -1.68 15.42 5.22
CA TYR A 187 -1.67 14.81 3.90
C TYR A 187 -2.46 13.50 3.82
N GLU A 188 -3.09 13.07 4.89
CA GLU A 188 -3.89 11.85 4.94
C GLU A 188 -5.35 12.16 4.62
N LEU A 189 -5.84 11.57 3.54
CA LEU A 189 -7.21 11.73 3.05
C LEU A 189 -7.94 10.40 3.14
N ILE A 190 -9.20 10.45 3.52
CA ILE A 190 -10.09 9.28 3.53
C ILE A 190 -11.28 9.52 2.61
N TYR A 191 -11.61 8.54 1.80
CA TYR A 191 -12.81 8.60 0.97
C TYR A 191 -14.07 8.36 1.81
N LYS A 192 -14.99 9.30 1.71
CA LYS A 192 -16.35 9.18 2.31
C LYS A 192 -17.38 9.33 1.21
N GLN A 193 -18.36 8.42 1.18
CA GLN A 193 -19.48 8.49 0.25
C GLN A 193 -20.14 9.87 0.34
N ASP A 194 -20.62 10.39 -0.77
CA ASP A 194 -21.21 11.73 -0.91
C ASP A 194 -20.30 12.95 -0.61
N LYS A 195 -19.09 12.74 -0.11
CA LYS A 195 -18.14 13.83 0.22
C LYS A 195 -16.84 13.78 -0.59
N GLY A 196 -16.54 12.61 -1.18
CA GLY A 196 -15.25 12.39 -1.81
C GLY A 196 -14.10 12.23 -0.81
N PHE A 197 -12.87 12.53 -1.24
CA PHE A 197 -11.71 12.55 -0.35
C PHE A 197 -11.74 13.77 0.56
N VAL A 198 -11.67 13.50 1.86
CA VAL A 198 -11.61 14.52 2.92
C VAL A 198 -10.46 14.20 3.88
N PRO A 199 -9.88 15.21 4.57
CA PRO A 199 -8.87 14.95 5.58
C PRO A 199 -9.34 13.93 6.62
N THR A 200 -8.43 13.06 7.05
CA THR A 200 -8.71 12.12 8.15
C THR A 200 -8.95 12.87 9.45
N THR A 201 -9.76 12.28 10.31
CA THR A 201 -10.08 12.82 11.63
C THR A 201 -9.74 11.81 12.72
N THR A 202 -9.61 12.26 13.97
CA THR A 202 -9.43 11.38 15.13
C THR A 202 -10.48 10.29 15.18
N ASN A 203 -11.74 10.58 14.81
CA ASN A 203 -12.80 9.57 14.78
C ASN A 203 -12.58 8.48 13.73
N ASP A 204 -11.96 8.81 12.59
CA ASP A 204 -11.63 7.81 11.56
C ASP A 204 -10.62 6.81 12.10
N TYR A 205 -9.64 7.27 12.89
CA TYR A 205 -8.68 6.39 13.57
C TYR A 205 -9.34 5.57 14.68
N LEU A 206 -10.08 6.20 15.58
CA LEU A 206 -10.76 5.52 16.69
C LEU A 206 -11.76 4.46 16.21
N SER A 207 -12.41 4.68 15.08
CA SER A 207 -13.34 3.69 14.49
C SER A 207 -12.64 2.55 13.78
N SER A 208 -11.39 2.76 13.34
CA SER A 208 -10.59 1.74 12.65
C SER A 208 -9.83 0.83 13.62
N PHE A 209 -9.46 1.34 14.79
CA PHE A 209 -8.84 0.57 15.86
C PHE A 209 -9.93 0.03 16.78
N GLY A 210 -10.18 -1.27 16.79
CA GLY A 210 -11.30 -1.90 17.49
C GLY A 210 -11.39 -1.65 19.01
N LEU A 211 -10.34 -1.10 19.64
CA LEU A 211 -10.26 -0.79 21.07
C LEU A 211 -9.93 0.70 21.34
N GLY A 212 -10.01 1.58 20.36
CA GLY A 212 -9.76 3.00 20.54
C GLY A 212 -8.27 3.39 20.50
N ASN A 213 -7.72 3.99 21.55
CA ASN A 213 -6.38 4.57 21.57
C ASN A 213 -5.26 3.51 21.55
N THR A 214 -5.03 2.88 20.42
CA THR A 214 -3.93 1.92 20.21
C THR A 214 -2.96 2.46 19.16
N TYR A 215 -1.67 2.35 19.43
CA TYR A 215 -0.63 2.54 18.43
C TYR A 215 -0.25 1.18 17.82
N ASP A 216 -0.59 0.99 16.56
CA ASP A 216 -0.24 -0.23 15.84
C ASP A 216 1.07 -0.01 15.08
N THR A 217 2.02 -0.92 15.26
CA THR A 217 3.32 -0.88 14.58
C THR A 217 3.81 -2.28 14.24
N ILE A 218 4.85 -2.36 13.41
CA ILE A 218 5.51 -3.61 13.05
C ILE A 218 7.03 -3.45 13.17
N TRP A 219 7.61 -4.16 14.14
CA TRP A 219 9.05 -4.16 14.39
C TRP A 219 9.76 -5.40 13.91
N SER A 220 9.04 -6.51 13.67
CA SER A 220 9.66 -7.75 13.20
C SER A 220 9.13 -8.12 11.82
N ILE A 221 10.05 -8.37 10.89
CA ILE A 221 9.76 -8.83 9.52
C ILE A 221 10.47 -10.16 9.30
N GLY A 222 9.76 -11.09 8.67
CA GLY A 222 10.21 -12.47 8.45
C GLY A 222 9.34 -13.46 9.19
N CYS A 223 9.44 -14.74 8.83
CA CYS A 223 8.66 -15.80 9.47
C CYS A 223 9.37 -17.14 9.39
N PRO A 224 9.71 -17.78 10.52
CA PRO A 224 10.36 -19.09 10.51
C PRO A 224 9.40 -20.25 10.17
N TYR A 225 8.10 -20.03 10.24
CA TYR A 225 7.06 -21.04 10.05
C TYR A 225 6.74 -21.28 8.57
N LYS A 226 6.08 -22.40 8.28
CA LYS A 226 5.63 -22.82 6.96
C LYS A 226 4.15 -23.24 7.01
N CYS A 227 3.29 -22.32 7.45
CA CYS A 227 1.85 -22.57 7.52
C CYS A 227 1.26 -22.63 6.11
N THR A 228 0.57 -23.69 5.76
CA THR A 228 0.10 -23.96 4.39
C THR A 228 -0.88 -22.92 3.82
N TYR A 229 -1.56 -22.19 4.67
CA TYR A 229 -2.55 -21.17 4.34
C TYR A 229 -2.01 -19.73 4.35
N CYS A 230 -0.72 -19.56 4.66
CA CYS A 230 -0.16 -18.23 4.94
C CYS A 230 0.59 -17.65 3.73
N ALA A 231 0.32 -16.40 3.41
CA ALA A 231 1.00 -15.66 2.35
C ALA A 231 2.53 -15.55 2.55
N ASN A 232 3.03 -15.66 3.80
CA ASN A 232 4.47 -15.67 4.08
C ASN A 232 5.23 -16.79 3.35
N ASN A 233 4.56 -17.87 2.96
CA ASN A 233 5.19 -18.89 2.13
C ASN A 233 5.69 -18.33 0.80
N LYS A 234 4.96 -17.39 0.20
CA LYS A 234 5.37 -16.76 -1.05
C LYS A 234 6.60 -15.87 -0.87
N PHE A 235 6.67 -15.12 0.23
CA PHE A 235 7.88 -14.38 0.57
C PHE A 235 9.10 -15.27 0.76
N ILE A 236 8.92 -16.44 1.42
CA ILE A 236 9.98 -17.43 1.62
C ILE A 236 10.37 -18.13 0.30
N GLU A 237 9.44 -18.30 -0.63
CA GLU A 237 9.74 -18.81 -1.98
C GLU A 237 10.57 -17.81 -2.78
N ASN A 238 10.23 -16.52 -2.67
CA ASN A 238 10.95 -15.44 -3.35
C ASN A 238 12.36 -15.26 -2.77
N ASP A 239 12.50 -15.33 -1.43
CA ASP A 239 13.78 -15.26 -0.74
C ASP A 239 13.78 -16.13 0.52
N LYS A 240 14.66 -17.14 0.56
CA LYS A 240 14.76 -18.08 1.70
C LYS A 240 15.19 -17.40 3.00
N ASP A 241 15.89 -16.29 2.91
CA ASP A 241 16.33 -15.52 4.08
C ASP A 241 15.16 -14.81 4.78
N TYR A 242 13.99 -14.71 4.13
CA TYR A 242 12.75 -14.26 4.78
C TYR A 242 12.33 -15.14 5.98
N ARG A 243 12.90 -16.34 6.12
CA ARG A 243 12.73 -17.18 7.32
C ARG A 243 13.39 -16.61 8.56
N LYS A 244 14.37 -15.74 8.41
CA LYS A 244 15.04 -15.09 9.53
C LYS A 244 14.22 -13.89 9.97
N LEU A 245 13.95 -13.82 11.28
CA LEU A 245 13.35 -12.63 11.86
C LEU A 245 14.38 -11.49 11.84
N ARG A 246 14.00 -10.38 11.28
CA ARG A 246 14.77 -9.13 11.26
C ARG A 246 13.98 -8.08 12.03
N HIS A 247 14.65 -7.34 12.87
CA HIS A 247 14.03 -6.31 13.70
C HIS A 247 15.06 -5.21 13.98
N PRO A 248 14.62 -3.95 14.17
CA PRO A 248 15.51 -2.88 14.61
C PRO A 248 15.96 -3.11 16.05
N SER A 249 16.91 -2.29 16.51
CA SER A 249 17.36 -2.30 17.90
C SER A 249 16.26 -1.88 18.87
N VAL A 250 16.48 -2.20 20.15
CA VAL A 250 15.57 -1.74 21.22
C VAL A 250 15.56 -0.22 21.32
N ASP A 251 16.68 0.45 21.06
CA ASP A 251 16.77 1.91 21.08
C ASP A 251 15.91 2.55 20.00
N TYR A 252 15.87 1.97 18.80
CA TYR A 252 14.97 2.41 17.73
C TYR A 252 13.50 2.26 18.14
N VAL A 253 13.12 1.11 18.72
CA VAL A 253 11.75 0.85 19.19
C VAL A 253 11.34 1.86 20.28
N ILE A 254 12.23 2.13 21.24
CA ILE A 254 11.97 3.12 22.29
C ILE A 254 11.85 4.52 21.69
N ALA A 255 12.65 4.88 20.70
CA ALA A 255 12.57 6.17 20.04
C ALA A 255 11.25 6.33 19.30
N GLU A 256 10.78 5.31 18.55
CA GLU A 256 9.49 5.32 17.86
C GLU A 256 8.33 5.49 18.85
N VAL A 257 8.33 4.76 19.97
CA VAL A 257 7.29 4.89 21.00
C VAL A 257 7.27 6.29 21.63
N LYS A 258 8.45 6.89 21.85
CA LYS A 258 8.53 8.26 22.41
C LYS A 258 8.04 9.33 21.45
N GLU A 259 8.16 9.11 20.14
CA GLU A 259 7.64 10.04 19.11
C GLU A 259 6.10 10.08 19.09
N VAL A 260 5.46 8.99 19.53
CA VAL A 260 4.00 8.84 19.51
C VAL A 260 3.33 9.29 20.80
N LEU A 261 4.06 9.30 21.92
CA LEU A 261 3.57 9.72 23.25
C LEU A 261 3.60 11.23 23.43
#